data_6b1bbfa6f989f6f04c96028b268d1d50
#
_entry.id   6b1bbfa6f989f6f04c96028b268d1d50
#
_cell.length_a   1.000
_cell.length_b   1.000
_cell.length_c   1.000
_cell.angle_alpha   90.00
_cell.angle_beta   90.00
_cell.angle_gamma   90.00
#
_symmetry.space_group_name_H-M   'P 1'
#
loop_
_entity.id
_entity.type
_entity.pdbx_description
1 polymer ?
#
loop_
_entity_poly.entity_id
_entity_poly.type
_entity_poly.pdbx_seq_one_letter_code
_entity_poly.pdbx_strand_id
1 'polypeptide(L)'
;MQTYDYIVVGAGSAGAAVANRLSADPRNKVLLLEAGRTSHPWSFIPIGMARLITNPAANWLYSSEPEASTNGRRLPVPRGKLLGGSSSINGMVYVRGQAQDFDTWAQMGNRGWSYTEVLPFFKRMESYAGEGEDAFRGREGPLRVTNPEPRDPLFGTIIKAAAQVGIRHNPDYNGASQAGIAMSQATIAGGRRMSTAHCYLDPVRNRQNLHIATQALTEGLVLDGKRCIGVRYSVAGDVREAQAAREVVVSAGAFNSPQLLELSGIGQPERLRNLGIEVRHELPGVGENLRDHYVPRTRWLVGKKGITFNDRGRGFGLAHQVLRYALFRQGMLAMTGAPIRAFVCSREGLEAPDLMLGWIPMLTEPSPRGPRISRQSGLTLYAHAMRPESKGHVHITAADARRPPAINFNFLSSAPDAELTVRAVRIARAIMTAPAMTPVQVSEVAPGANRITDDEILDWVKKAAETTYHPVGTCKMGSDPMAVVDAQLRVHGIVGLRVADASIMPTLTSGRSAASHNLLKPCPSLARWSGSRRRRRKAEP
;
A
#
# COMPACT_ATOMS: atom_id res chain seq x y z
N MET A 1 -27.40 13.35 19.29
CA MET A 1 -26.56 12.35 18.60
C MET A 1 -27.00 12.31 17.14
N GLN A 2 -26.07 12.36 16.17
CA GLN A 2 -26.42 12.31 14.74
C GLN A 2 -26.46 10.86 14.26
N THR A 3 -27.50 10.52 13.47
CA THR A 3 -27.68 9.19 12.89
C THR A 3 -27.35 9.22 11.39
N TYR A 4 -26.60 8.22 10.94
CA TYR A 4 -26.24 7.96 9.55
C TYR A 4 -26.66 6.55 9.15
N ASP A 5 -26.85 6.28 7.86
CA ASP A 5 -27.03 4.91 7.40
C ASP A 5 -25.71 4.13 7.51
N TYR A 6 -24.61 4.76 7.12
CA TYR A 6 -23.26 4.18 7.14
C TYR A 6 -22.26 5.13 7.75
N ILE A 7 -21.34 4.57 8.55
CA ILE A 7 -20.17 5.27 9.05
C ILE A 7 -18.94 4.56 8.50
N VAL A 8 -18.07 5.30 7.80
CA VAL A 8 -16.79 4.80 7.29
C VAL A 8 -15.67 5.40 8.13
N VAL A 9 -14.87 4.55 8.77
CA VAL A 9 -13.76 4.95 9.63
C VAL A 9 -12.46 4.86 8.86
N GLY A 10 -11.80 5.99 8.63
CA GLY A 10 -10.59 6.14 7.84
C GLY A 10 -10.87 6.50 6.38
N ALA A 11 -10.40 7.68 5.95
CA ALA A 11 -10.51 8.17 4.58
C ALA A 11 -9.27 7.85 3.72
N GLY A 12 -8.64 6.70 4.00
CA GLY A 12 -7.51 6.17 3.23
C GLY A 12 -7.92 5.64 1.86
N SER A 13 -7.04 4.82 1.26
CA SER A 13 -7.25 4.28 -0.08
C SER A 13 -8.59 3.54 -0.22
N ALA A 14 -8.95 2.71 0.75
CA ALA A 14 -10.18 1.94 0.73
C ALA A 14 -11.39 2.77 1.14
N GLY A 15 -11.34 3.46 2.29
CA GLY A 15 -12.48 4.20 2.82
C GLY A 15 -12.95 5.32 1.91
N ALA A 16 -12.06 6.00 1.19
CA ALA A 16 -12.43 6.98 0.18
C ALA A 16 -13.28 6.37 -0.95
N ALA A 17 -12.92 5.18 -1.43
CA ALA A 17 -13.68 4.47 -2.44
C ALA A 17 -15.03 3.95 -1.89
N VAL A 18 -15.05 3.42 -0.66
CA VAL A 18 -16.27 2.96 0.02
C VAL A 18 -17.26 4.12 0.20
N ALA A 19 -16.80 5.24 0.76
CA ALA A 19 -17.66 6.42 0.97
C ALA A 19 -18.22 6.98 -0.35
N ASN A 20 -17.39 7.05 -1.40
CA ASN A 20 -17.83 7.44 -2.73
C ASN A 20 -18.97 6.56 -3.25
N ARG A 21 -18.84 5.23 -3.10
CA ARG A 21 -19.82 4.27 -3.63
C ARG A 21 -21.09 4.23 -2.79
N LEU A 22 -20.98 4.25 -1.48
CA LEU A 22 -22.16 4.27 -0.59
C LEU A 22 -23.00 5.55 -0.79
N SER A 23 -22.35 6.71 -0.92
CA SER A 23 -23.03 8.00 -1.14
C SER A 23 -23.52 8.21 -2.56
N ALA A 24 -23.28 7.28 -3.50
CA ALA A 24 -23.84 7.34 -4.84
C ALA A 24 -25.36 7.16 -4.87
N ASP A 25 -25.92 6.45 -3.90
CA ASP A 25 -27.37 6.44 -3.65
C ASP A 25 -27.71 7.61 -2.69
N PRO A 26 -28.47 8.63 -3.14
CA PRO A 26 -28.78 9.81 -2.34
C PRO A 26 -29.60 9.50 -1.09
N ARG A 27 -30.23 8.33 -1.00
CA ARG A 27 -30.99 7.88 0.17
C ARG A 27 -30.08 7.42 1.31
N ASN A 28 -28.81 7.10 1.05
CA ASN A 28 -27.84 6.70 2.06
C ASN A 28 -27.16 7.94 2.64
N LYS A 29 -27.36 8.21 3.91
CA LYS A 29 -26.61 9.23 4.65
C LYS A 29 -25.30 8.62 5.15
N VAL A 30 -24.15 9.12 4.68
CA VAL A 30 -22.82 8.55 4.94
C VAL A 30 -21.97 9.54 5.73
N LEU A 31 -21.37 9.08 6.84
CA LEU A 31 -20.31 9.77 7.56
C LEU A 31 -18.97 9.13 7.23
N LEU A 32 -17.99 9.93 6.81
CA LEU A 32 -16.60 9.53 6.62
C LEU A 32 -15.73 10.25 7.64
N LEU A 33 -15.04 9.48 8.51
CA LEU A 33 -14.15 9.98 9.55
C LEU A 33 -12.68 9.82 9.12
N GLU A 34 -11.88 10.86 9.30
CA GLU A 34 -10.43 10.85 9.05
C GLU A 34 -9.70 11.50 10.22
N ALA A 35 -8.75 10.78 10.82
CA ALA A 35 -7.97 11.28 11.95
C ALA A 35 -7.03 12.43 11.57
N GLY A 36 -6.61 12.48 10.32
CA GLY A 36 -5.70 13.48 9.81
C GLY A 36 -6.40 14.69 9.19
N ARG A 37 -5.61 15.52 8.55
CA ARG A 37 -6.03 16.76 7.89
C ARG A 37 -6.64 16.51 6.51
N THR A 38 -7.29 17.54 5.96
CA THR A 38 -7.89 17.47 4.62
C THR A 38 -6.85 17.28 3.51
N SER A 39 -5.73 17.99 3.55
CA SER A 39 -4.68 17.91 2.54
C SER A 39 -3.35 18.48 3.06
N HIS A 40 -2.28 18.26 2.30
CA HIS A 40 -0.98 18.89 2.52
C HIS A 40 -0.42 19.34 1.16
N PRO A 41 0.21 20.54 1.02
CA PRO A 41 0.69 21.05 -0.27
C PRO A 41 1.59 20.06 -1.03
N TRP A 42 2.49 19.37 -0.33
CA TRP A 42 3.38 18.36 -0.91
C TRP A 42 2.65 17.09 -1.38
N SER A 43 1.41 16.84 -0.93
CA SER A 43 0.66 15.65 -1.37
C SER A 43 0.16 15.71 -2.82
N PHE A 44 0.21 16.88 -3.46
CA PHE A 44 -0.15 17.03 -4.87
C PHE A 44 1.04 16.82 -5.81
N ILE A 45 2.27 17.03 -5.31
CA ILE A 45 3.50 16.95 -6.09
C ILE A 45 4.06 15.53 -5.98
N PRO A 46 4.34 14.82 -7.09
CA PRO A 46 4.84 13.46 -7.04
C PRO A 46 6.08 13.26 -6.15
N ILE A 47 7.13 14.03 -6.35
CA ILE A 47 8.36 13.95 -5.52
C ILE A 47 8.12 14.38 -4.08
N GLY A 48 7.01 15.07 -3.78
CA GLY A 48 6.64 15.54 -2.45
C GLY A 48 6.56 14.44 -1.40
N MET A 49 6.44 13.15 -1.81
CA MET A 49 6.53 12.01 -0.92
C MET A 49 7.75 12.08 0.00
N ALA A 50 8.90 12.51 -0.51
CA ALA A 50 10.15 12.62 0.26
C ALA A 50 10.05 13.60 1.45
N ARG A 51 9.15 14.57 1.38
CA ARG A 51 8.86 15.51 2.47
C ARG A 51 7.78 15.03 3.42
N LEU A 52 6.91 14.11 2.95
CA LEU A 52 5.74 13.66 3.70
C LEU A 52 6.03 12.45 4.58
N ILE A 53 6.96 11.58 4.19
CA ILE A 53 7.28 10.34 4.93
C ILE A 53 7.86 10.59 6.32
N THR A 54 8.34 11.79 6.63
CA THR A 54 8.85 12.19 7.94
C THR A 54 8.05 13.35 8.56
N ASN A 55 6.92 13.75 7.94
CA ASN A 55 6.17 14.91 8.39
C ASN A 55 4.99 14.51 9.30
N PRO A 56 5.01 14.86 10.60
CA PRO A 56 3.94 14.51 11.54
C PRO A 56 2.57 15.10 11.19
N ALA A 57 2.53 16.17 10.39
CA ALA A 57 1.27 16.77 9.93
C ALA A 57 0.53 15.92 8.87
N ALA A 58 1.21 14.91 8.26
CA ALA A 58 0.64 14.07 7.20
C ALA A 58 0.94 12.57 7.39
N ASN A 59 1.62 12.20 8.47
CA ASN A 59 2.09 10.84 8.70
C ASN A 59 1.93 10.47 10.17
N TRP A 60 1.52 9.23 10.45
CA TRP A 60 1.44 8.67 11.79
C TRP A 60 2.81 8.44 12.45
N LEU A 61 3.88 8.33 11.64
CA LEU A 61 5.26 8.11 12.09
C LEU A 61 5.45 6.83 12.92
N TYR A 62 4.77 5.76 12.57
CA TYR A 62 4.93 4.47 13.24
C TYR A 62 6.34 3.91 13.03
N SER A 63 6.75 3.06 13.97
CA SER A 63 7.99 2.30 13.96
C SER A 63 7.70 0.88 14.41
N SER A 64 8.42 -0.10 13.84
CA SER A 64 8.33 -1.48 14.32
C SER A 64 8.96 -1.64 15.70
N GLU A 65 8.61 -2.73 16.39
CA GLU A 65 9.38 -3.21 17.53
C GLU A 65 10.76 -3.74 17.07
N PRO A 66 11.76 -3.78 17.98
CA PRO A 66 13.04 -4.41 17.68
C PRO A 66 12.87 -5.92 17.49
N GLU A 67 13.45 -6.47 16.42
CA GLU A 67 13.40 -7.90 16.12
C GLU A 67 14.81 -8.46 15.91
N ALA A 68 15.07 -9.69 16.38
CA ALA A 68 16.36 -10.36 16.18
C ALA A 68 16.68 -10.53 14.69
N SER A 69 15.68 -10.85 13.86
CA SER A 69 15.81 -11.01 12.42
C SER A 69 16.24 -9.74 11.68
N THR A 70 16.04 -8.58 12.29
CA THR A 70 16.46 -7.28 11.74
C THR A 70 17.60 -6.65 12.56
N ASN A 71 18.36 -7.47 13.28
CA ASN A 71 19.49 -7.06 14.12
C ASN A 71 19.09 -6.01 15.19
N GLY A 72 17.93 -6.20 15.82
CA GLY A 72 17.42 -5.33 16.89
C GLY A 72 16.97 -3.94 16.41
N ARG A 73 16.86 -3.71 15.12
CA ARG A 73 16.50 -2.39 14.58
C ARG A 73 15.00 -2.11 14.66
N ARG A 74 14.67 -0.88 15.00
CA ARG A 74 13.33 -0.33 14.77
C ARG A 74 13.24 0.22 13.35
N LEU A 75 12.28 -0.26 12.58
CA LEU A 75 12.08 0.15 11.19
C LEU A 75 11.00 1.24 11.12
N PRO A 76 11.26 2.41 10.51
CA PRO A 76 10.21 3.40 10.24
C PRO A 76 9.13 2.83 9.32
N VAL A 77 7.86 3.01 9.70
CA VAL A 77 6.70 2.53 8.94
C VAL A 77 5.71 3.67 8.67
N PRO A 78 5.98 4.52 7.69
CA PRO A 78 5.14 5.68 7.39
C PRO A 78 3.74 5.26 6.95
N ARG A 79 2.72 5.87 7.56
CA ARG A 79 1.29 5.75 7.21
C ARG A 79 0.67 7.13 7.08
N GLY A 80 -0.06 7.36 5.99
CA GLY A 80 -0.70 8.65 5.76
C GLY A 80 -1.75 8.99 6.80
N LYS A 81 -1.72 10.25 7.29
CA LYS A 81 -2.67 10.84 8.25
C LYS A 81 -3.29 12.09 7.64
N LEU A 82 -4.07 11.87 6.58
CA LEU A 82 -4.81 12.90 5.84
C LEU A 82 -5.79 12.21 4.88
N LEU A 83 -6.71 12.97 4.26
CA LEU A 83 -7.60 12.40 3.22
C LEU A 83 -6.78 11.71 2.12
N GLY A 84 -7.21 10.53 1.73
CA GLY A 84 -6.48 9.63 0.83
C GLY A 84 -5.49 8.72 1.56
N GLY A 85 -5.23 8.94 2.84
CA GLY A 85 -4.31 8.13 3.65
C GLY A 85 -2.95 7.93 2.99
N SER A 86 -2.45 6.71 2.99
CA SER A 86 -1.14 6.39 2.40
C SER A 86 -1.07 6.62 0.89
N SER A 87 -2.19 6.69 0.14
CA SER A 87 -2.16 7.08 -1.28
C SER A 87 -1.72 8.53 -1.49
N SER A 88 -1.88 9.39 -0.47
CA SER A 88 -1.46 10.80 -0.50
C SER A 88 0.02 11.00 -0.20
N ILE A 89 0.74 9.97 0.31
CA ILE A 89 2.17 10.06 0.68
C ILE A 89 3.05 8.98 0.02
N ASN A 90 2.48 8.02 -0.72
CA ASN A 90 3.20 6.88 -1.32
C ASN A 90 4.05 7.28 -2.56
N GLY A 91 4.79 6.30 -3.12
CA GLY A 91 5.59 6.45 -4.33
C GLY A 91 4.78 6.38 -5.64
N MET A 92 3.46 6.29 -5.62
CA MET A 92 2.52 6.31 -6.76
C MET A 92 2.67 5.19 -7.79
N VAL A 93 3.51 4.22 -7.56
CA VAL A 93 3.65 3.08 -8.48
C VAL A 93 2.39 2.21 -8.42
N TYR A 94 1.86 1.88 -9.59
CA TYR A 94 0.67 1.08 -9.77
C TYR A 94 1.04 -0.33 -10.25
N VAL A 95 0.79 -1.33 -9.42
CA VAL A 95 1.02 -2.76 -9.71
C VAL A 95 -0.15 -3.55 -9.13
N ARG A 96 -0.84 -4.32 -9.95
CA ARG A 96 -1.85 -5.28 -9.50
C ARG A 96 -1.20 -6.57 -9.02
N GLY A 97 -1.88 -7.31 -8.17
CA GLY A 97 -1.52 -8.69 -7.88
C GLY A 97 -1.68 -9.57 -9.13
N GLN A 98 -0.96 -10.67 -9.18
CA GLN A 98 -1.08 -11.70 -10.20
C GLN A 98 -2.40 -12.48 -10.03
N ALA A 99 -2.86 -13.13 -11.09
CA ALA A 99 -4.07 -13.97 -11.04
C ALA A 99 -3.99 -15.01 -9.90
N GLN A 100 -2.85 -15.65 -9.76
CA GLN A 100 -2.59 -16.66 -8.74
C GLN A 100 -2.84 -16.15 -7.30
N ASP A 101 -2.60 -14.87 -7.00
CA ASP A 101 -2.84 -14.33 -5.65
C ASP A 101 -4.32 -14.43 -5.27
N PHE A 102 -5.19 -14.05 -6.20
CA PHE A 102 -6.65 -14.04 -6.01
C PHE A 102 -7.25 -15.43 -6.09
N ASP A 103 -6.77 -16.24 -7.01
CA ASP A 103 -7.21 -17.64 -7.14
C ASP A 103 -6.84 -18.44 -5.88
N THR A 104 -5.66 -18.19 -5.29
CA THR A 104 -5.29 -18.73 -3.98
C THR A 104 -6.27 -18.27 -2.89
N TRP A 105 -6.69 -17.00 -2.86
CA TRP A 105 -7.67 -16.53 -1.88
C TRP A 105 -9.02 -17.23 -2.04
N ALA A 106 -9.46 -17.47 -3.29
CA ALA A 106 -10.69 -18.24 -3.55
C ALA A 106 -10.57 -19.69 -3.10
N GLN A 107 -9.42 -20.34 -3.34
CA GLN A 107 -9.12 -21.71 -2.89
C GLN A 107 -9.08 -21.82 -1.36
N MET A 108 -8.65 -20.77 -0.65
CA MET A 108 -8.74 -20.67 0.80
C MET A 108 -10.18 -20.51 1.33
N GLY A 109 -11.21 -20.64 0.49
CA GLY A 109 -12.62 -20.55 0.85
C GLY A 109 -13.25 -19.15 0.70
N ASN A 110 -12.51 -18.16 0.23
CA ASN A 110 -13.02 -16.81 0.04
C ASN A 110 -13.74 -16.66 -1.31
N ARG A 111 -14.97 -17.16 -1.40
CA ARG A 111 -15.80 -17.10 -2.62
C ARG A 111 -16.03 -15.65 -3.05
N GLY A 112 -15.90 -15.38 -4.35
CA GLY A 112 -16.04 -14.05 -4.93
C GLY A 112 -14.71 -13.30 -5.04
N TRP A 113 -13.57 -13.96 -4.73
CA TRP A 113 -12.24 -13.36 -4.74
C TRP A 113 -11.27 -14.00 -5.75
N SER A 114 -11.72 -14.90 -6.64
CA SER A 114 -10.88 -15.38 -7.75
C SER A 114 -10.52 -14.25 -8.71
N TYR A 115 -9.45 -14.43 -9.49
CA TYR A 115 -9.01 -13.38 -10.41
C TYR A 115 -10.08 -12.97 -11.41
N THR A 116 -10.81 -13.91 -11.97
CA THR A 116 -11.92 -13.66 -12.89
C THR A 116 -13.03 -12.84 -12.26
N GLU A 117 -13.29 -13.01 -10.96
CA GLU A 117 -14.30 -12.28 -10.21
C GLU A 117 -13.83 -10.87 -9.81
N VAL A 118 -12.53 -10.67 -9.54
CA VAL A 118 -11.99 -9.35 -9.13
C VAL A 118 -11.53 -8.49 -10.32
N LEU A 119 -11.17 -9.06 -11.46
CA LEU A 119 -10.73 -8.34 -12.65
C LEU A 119 -11.71 -7.24 -13.11
N PRO A 120 -13.04 -7.47 -13.18
CA PRO A 120 -13.99 -6.42 -13.53
C PRO A 120 -13.92 -5.19 -12.62
N PHE A 121 -13.53 -5.38 -11.34
CA PHE A 121 -13.39 -4.29 -10.40
C PHE A 121 -12.08 -3.53 -10.60
N PHE A 122 -10.98 -4.20 -10.93
CA PHE A 122 -9.75 -3.54 -11.37
C PHE A 122 -9.99 -2.66 -12.59
N LYS A 123 -10.70 -3.18 -13.59
CA LYS A 123 -11.04 -2.41 -14.78
C LYS A 123 -11.93 -1.20 -14.48
N ARG A 124 -12.96 -1.38 -13.64
CA ARG A 124 -13.87 -0.28 -13.25
C ARG A 124 -13.19 0.79 -12.40
N MET A 125 -12.10 0.44 -11.71
CA MET A 125 -11.36 1.34 -10.84
C MET A 125 -10.44 2.28 -11.63
N GLU A 126 -9.77 1.80 -12.68
CA GLU A 126 -8.72 2.52 -13.37
C GLU A 126 -9.17 3.21 -14.65
N SER A 127 -8.50 4.32 -14.96
CA SER A 127 -8.44 4.94 -16.28
C SER A 127 -6.99 4.90 -16.74
N TYR A 128 -6.63 3.83 -17.47
CA TYR A 128 -5.28 3.62 -17.95
C TYR A 128 -5.05 4.29 -19.29
N ALA A 129 -4.04 5.16 -19.36
CA ALA A 129 -3.72 5.95 -20.56
C ALA A 129 -2.60 5.34 -21.43
N GLY A 130 -2.05 4.19 -21.04
CA GLY A 130 -1.02 3.49 -21.82
C GLY A 130 -1.57 2.47 -22.80
N GLU A 131 -0.69 1.88 -23.59
CA GLU A 131 -0.97 0.72 -24.43
C GLU A 131 -1.21 -0.52 -23.57
N GLY A 132 -2.20 -1.34 -23.93
CA GLY A 132 -2.56 -2.56 -23.22
C GLY A 132 -3.93 -3.07 -23.64
N GLU A 133 -4.16 -4.35 -23.42
CA GLU A 133 -5.37 -5.06 -23.85
C GLU A 133 -6.58 -4.69 -22.97
N ASP A 134 -7.68 -4.29 -23.57
CA ASP A 134 -8.91 -3.97 -22.86
C ASP A 134 -9.55 -5.17 -22.15
N ALA A 135 -9.11 -6.39 -22.48
CA ALA A 135 -9.44 -7.58 -21.69
C ALA A 135 -8.98 -7.42 -20.23
N PHE A 136 -7.82 -6.81 -19.99
CA PHE A 136 -7.23 -6.63 -18.67
C PHE A 136 -7.32 -5.19 -18.14
N ARG A 137 -7.41 -4.18 -19.01
CA ARG A 137 -7.29 -2.77 -18.65
C ARG A 137 -8.64 -2.04 -18.64
N GLY A 138 -8.80 -1.10 -17.72
CA GLY A 138 -9.94 -0.17 -17.66
C GLY A 138 -9.56 1.21 -18.18
N ARG A 139 -10.53 1.90 -18.83
CA ARG A 139 -10.31 3.20 -19.47
C ARG A 139 -11.08 4.36 -18.84
N GLU A 140 -12.12 4.07 -18.06
CA GLU A 140 -13.10 5.07 -17.60
C GLU A 140 -13.19 5.18 -16.07
N GLY A 141 -12.36 4.46 -15.33
CA GLY A 141 -12.39 4.50 -13.88
C GLY A 141 -11.87 5.81 -13.28
N PRO A 142 -12.17 6.09 -12.03
CA PRO A 142 -11.77 7.34 -11.38
C PRO A 142 -10.25 7.43 -11.15
N LEU A 143 -9.53 6.32 -10.99
CA LEU A 143 -8.10 6.29 -10.72
C LEU A 143 -7.31 6.38 -12.02
N ARG A 144 -6.73 7.53 -12.28
CA ARG A 144 -5.88 7.73 -13.46
C ARG A 144 -4.53 7.07 -13.29
N VAL A 145 -4.17 6.23 -14.26
CA VAL A 145 -2.88 5.51 -14.34
C VAL A 145 -2.22 5.83 -15.67
N THR A 146 -0.96 6.25 -15.62
CA THR A 146 -0.17 6.60 -16.82
C THR A 146 1.14 5.82 -16.84
N ASN A 147 1.72 5.71 -18.03
CA ASN A 147 3.12 5.35 -18.22
C ASN A 147 3.92 6.66 -18.31
N PRO A 148 4.75 6.99 -17.31
CA PRO A 148 5.65 8.13 -17.45
C PRO A 148 6.60 7.86 -18.62
N GLU A 149 6.58 8.69 -19.64
CA GLU A 149 7.53 8.57 -20.76
C GLU A 149 8.96 8.82 -20.28
N PRO A 150 9.86 7.88 -20.45
CA PRO A 150 11.25 8.08 -20.08
C PRO A 150 12.03 8.64 -21.27
N ARG A 151 12.33 9.90 -21.24
CA ARG A 151 13.38 10.48 -22.09
C ARG A 151 14.77 10.45 -21.40
N ASP A 152 14.99 9.44 -20.57
CA ASP A 152 16.21 9.34 -19.77
C ASP A 152 17.10 8.21 -20.31
N PRO A 153 18.31 8.51 -20.82
CA PRO A 153 19.22 7.50 -21.35
C PRO A 153 19.59 6.39 -20.35
N LEU A 154 19.62 6.71 -19.05
CA LEU A 154 19.91 5.73 -18.00
C LEU A 154 18.85 4.62 -17.98
N PHE A 155 17.57 4.97 -18.17
CA PHE A 155 16.49 3.99 -18.10
C PHE A 155 16.55 3.00 -19.27
N GLY A 156 16.80 3.50 -20.49
CA GLY A 156 17.01 2.64 -21.65
C GLY A 156 18.23 1.72 -21.48
N THR A 157 19.28 2.20 -20.83
CA THR A 157 20.47 1.40 -20.52
C THR A 157 20.16 0.27 -19.53
N ILE A 158 19.41 0.54 -18.47
CA ILE A 158 18.97 -0.48 -17.49
C ILE A 158 18.09 -1.55 -18.15
N ILE A 159 17.16 -1.15 -19.02
CA ILE A 159 16.32 -2.09 -19.78
C ILE A 159 17.16 -2.99 -20.68
N LYS A 160 18.17 -2.43 -21.38
CA LYS A 160 19.11 -3.21 -22.19
C LYS A 160 19.95 -4.16 -21.33
N ALA A 161 20.42 -3.72 -20.17
CA ALA A 161 21.17 -4.56 -19.24
C ALA A 161 20.34 -5.75 -18.74
N ALA A 162 19.07 -5.51 -18.42
CA ALA A 162 18.15 -6.57 -18.04
C ALA A 162 17.92 -7.58 -19.18
N ALA A 163 17.80 -7.11 -20.43
CA ALA A 163 17.67 -7.99 -21.59
C ALA A 163 18.91 -8.89 -21.79
N GLN A 164 20.10 -8.41 -21.49
CA GLN A 164 21.35 -9.20 -21.58
C GLN A 164 21.44 -10.33 -20.55
N VAL A 165 20.66 -10.25 -19.47
CA VAL A 165 20.53 -11.33 -18.46
C VAL A 165 19.20 -12.09 -18.61
N GLY A 166 18.56 -12.03 -19.78
CA GLY A 166 17.37 -12.82 -20.11
C GLY A 166 16.04 -12.23 -19.65
N ILE A 167 16.00 -11.01 -19.12
CA ILE A 167 14.75 -10.37 -18.68
C ILE A 167 14.16 -9.55 -19.83
N ARG A 168 13.08 -10.05 -20.43
CA ARG A 168 12.42 -9.40 -21.57
C ARG A 168 11.77 -8.06 -21.20
N HIS A 169 11.67 -7.17 -22.16
CA HIS A 169 10.84 -5.96 -22.01
C HIS A 169 9.33 -6.34 -22.00
N ASN A 170 8.59 -5.79 -21.04
CA ASN A 170 7.15 -5.98 -20.93
C ASN A 170 6.46 -4.64 -20.62
N PRO A 171 5.93 -3.94 -21.63
CA PRO A 171 5.36 -2.59 -21.46
C PRO A 171 4.10 -2.57 -20.58
N ASP A 172 3.40 -3.69 -20.46
CA ASP A 172 2.18 -3.80 -19.65
C ASP A 172 2.21 -4.99 -18.67
N TYR A 173 2.93 -4.82 -17.58
CA TYR A 173 3.00 -5.82 -16.50
C TYR A 173 1.71 -5.93 -15.65
N ASN A 174 0.67 -5.18 -15.95
CA ASN A 174 -0.68 -5.32 -15.39
C ASN A 174 -1.68 -5.92 -16.40
N GLY A 175 -1.18 -6.36 -17.57
CA GLY A 175 -1.92 -7.09 -18.60
C GLY A 175 -1.93 -8.60 -18.36
N ALA A 176 -1.85 -9.37 -19.44
CA ALA A 176 -1.89 -10.84 -19.42
C ALA A 176 -0.72 -11.48 -18.65
N SER A 177 0.46 -10.89 -18.68
CA SER A 177 1.67 -11.39 -18.00
C SER A 177 2.38 -10.29 -17.26
N GLN A 178 2.82 -10.57 -16.04
CA GLN A 178 3.59 -9.62 -15.23
C GLN A 178 5.10 -9.73 -15.50
N ALA A 179 5.60 -10.85 -16.02
CA ALA A 179 7.02 -11.13 -16.20
C ALA A 179 7.71 -10.14 -17.16
N GLY A 180 8.87 -9.61 -16.75
CA GLY A 180 9.69 -8.73 -17.55
C GLY A 180 10.01 -7.40 -16.88
N ILE A 181 10.70 -6.50 -17.63
CA ILE A 181 11.11 -5.17 -17.18
C ILE A 181 10.37 -4.09 -17.95
N ALA A 182 9.95 -3.04 -17.26
CA ALA A 182 9.25 -1.90 -17.86
C ALA A 182 9.48 -0.60 -17.11
N MET A 183 9.01 0.49 -17.69
CA MET A 183 8.73 1.72 -16.95
C MET A 183 7.59 1.50 -15.98
N SER A 184 7.72 2.04 -14.77
CA SER A 184 6.68 1.90 -13.75
C SER A 184 5.41 2.65 -14.15
N GLN A 185 4.29 1.94 -14.29
CA GLN A 185 2.97 2.56 -14.36
C GLN A 185 2.68 3.31 -13.06
N ALA A 186 2.09 4.47 -13.14
CA ALA A 186 1.96 5.36 -11.98
C ALA A 186 0.58 6.02 -11.86
N THR A 187 0.12 6.20 -10.63
CA THR A 187 -1.04 7.04 -10.32
C THR A 187 -0.64 8.51 -10.35
N ILE A 188 -0.23 8.96 -11.53
CA ILE A 188 0.14 10.34 -11.85
C ILE A 188 -0.60 10.75 -13.12
N ALA A 189 -1.21 11.91 -13.16
CA ALA A 189 -1.80 12.49 -14.36
C ALA A 189 -1.60 14.00 -14.35
N GLY A 190 -1.25 14.60 -15.52
CA GLY A 190 -0.94 16.01 -15.61
C GLY A 190 0.17 16.47 -14.64
N GLY A 191 1.17 15.59 -14.38
CA GLY A 191 2.24 15.84 -13.43
C GLY A 191 1.81 15.94 -11.97
N ARG A 192 0.61 15.51 -11.61
CA ARG A 192 0.09 15.50 -10.24
C ARG A 192 -0.17 14.10 -9.75
N ARG A 193 -0.02 13.90 -8.43
CA ARG A 193 -0.45 12.68 -7.74
C ARG A 193 -1.95 12.49 -7.86
N MET A 194 -2.37 11.30 -8.25
CA MET A 194 -3.76 10.82 -8.25
C MET A 194 -4.00 10.01 -6.97
N SER A 195 -4.11 10.70 -5.82
CA SER A 195 -4.50 10.04 -4.58
C SER A 195 -5.98 9.65 -4.61
N THR A 196 -6.38 8.73 -3.73
CA THR A 196 -7.79 8.36 -3.63
C THR A 196 -8.68 9.50 -3.12
N ALA A 197 -8.15 10.43 -2.34
CA ALA A 197 -8.86 11.66 -2.03
C ALA A 197 -9.20 12.43 -3.31
N HIS A 198 -8.22 12.63 -4.19
CA HIS A 198 -8.42 13.36 -5.44
C HIS A 198 -9.34 12.60 -6.42
N CYS A 199 -9.19 11.28 -6.50
CA CYS A 199 -9.92 10.46 -7.47
C CYS A 199 -11.35 10.11 -7.04
N TYR A 200 -11.58 9.95 -5.73
CA TYR A 200 -12.87 9.45 -5.22
C TYR A 200 -13.63 10.47 -4.36
N LEU A 201 -12.95 11.33 -3.59
CA LEU A 201 -13.63 12.25 -2.69
C LEU A 201 -13.86 13.64 -3.32
N ASP A 202 -12.86 14.21 -3.99
CA ASP A 202 -13.02 15.55 -4.59
C ASP A 202 -14.20 15.65 -5.57
N PRO A 203 -14.45 14.66 -6.47
CA PRO A 203 -15.60 14.72 -7.40
C PRO A 203 -16.96 14.67 -6.72
N VAL A 204 -17.03 14.18 -5.48
CA VAL A 204 -18.30 13.93 -4.75
C VAL A 204 -18.42 14.75 -3.47
N ARG A 205 -17.49 15.65 -3.22
CA ARG A 205 -17.41 16.45 -1.99
C ARG A 205 -18.68 17.24 -1.70
N ASN A 206 -19.40 17.65 -2.75
CA ASN A 206 -20.61 18.47 -2.63
C ASN A 206 -21.91 17.63 -2.51
N ARG A 207 -21.81 16.30 -2.41
CA ARG A 207 -23.02 15.48 -2.18
C ARG A 207 -23.59 15.77 -0.80
N GLN A 208 -24.86 16.14 -0.72
CA GLN A 208 -25.56 16.49 0.53
C GLN A 208 -25.66 15.32 1.52
N ASN A 209 -25.61 14.10 1.01
CA ASN A 209 -25.69 12.87 1.80
C ASN A 209 -24.32 12.29 2.19
N LEU A 210 -23.19 12.97 1.88
CA LEU A 210 -21.83 12.58 2.29
C LEU A 210 -21.23 13.64 3.23
N HIS A 211 -21.08 13.30 4.48
CA HIS A 211 -20.42 14.11 5.49
C HIS A 211 -18.98 13.63 5.69
N ILE A 212 -17.99 14.51 5.45
CA ILE A 212 -16.57 14.20 5.65
C ILE A 212 -16.07 15.01 6.85
N ALA A 213 -15.68 14.33 7.93
CA ALA A 213 -15.07 14.92 9.10
C ALA A 213 -13.57 14.59 9.14
N THR A 214 -12.73 15.61 9.09
CA THR A 214 -11.27 15.50 9.24
C THR A 214 -10.84 15.91 10.64
N GLN A 215 -9.60 15.54 11.05
CA GLN A 215 -9.10 15.71 12.42
C GLN A 215 -10.03 15.01 13.44
N ALA A 216 -10.72 13.96 12.99
CA ALA A 216 -11.70 13.16 13.73
C ALA A 216 -11.10 11.77 14.01
N LEU A 217 -10.46 11.62 15.16
CA LEU A 217 -9.88 10.36 15.59
C LEU A 217 -10.97 9.46 16.15
N THR A 218 -11.23 8.32 15.51
CA THR A 218 -12.13 7.30 16.07
C THR A 218 -11.42 6.57 17.21
N GLU A 219 -12.04 6.56 18.39
CA GLU A 219 -11.46 6.01 19.61
C GLU A 219 -12.04 4.64 19.97
N GLY A 220 -13.25 4.31 19.49
CA GLY A 220 -13.88 3.03 19.75
C GLY A 220 -15.17 2.85 18.95
N LEU A 221 -15.60 1.60 18.84
CA LEU A 221 -16.90 1.20 18.32
C LEU A 221 -17.93 1.20 19.46
N VAL A 222 -19.16 1.58 19.17
CA VAL A 222 -20.27 1.48 20.10
C VAL A 222 -21.02 0.18 19.82
N LEU A 223 -21.02 -0.73 20.80
CA LEU A 223 -21.65 -2.05 20.69
C LEU A 223 -22.87 -2.14 21.61
N ASP A 224 -23.97 -2.64 21.09
CA ASP A 224 -25.12 -3.12 21.84
C ASP A 224 -25.19 -4.65 21.71
N GLY A 225 -24.78 -5.37 22.75
CA GLY A 225 -24.52 -6.80 22.70
C GLY A 225 -23.55 -7.17 21.58
N LYS A 226 -24.01 -7.95 20.62
CA LYS A 226 -23.26 -8.36 19.41
C LYS A 226 -23.56 -7.51 18.16
N ARG A 227 -24.12 -6.32 18.34
CA ARG A 227 -24.41 -5.39 17.26
C ARG A 227 -23.58 -4.12 17.39
N CYS A 228 -22.87 -3.74 16.33
CA CYS A 228 -22.22 -2.44 16.23
C CYS A 228 -23.27 -1.40 15.79
N ILE A 229 -23.52 -0.42 16.66
CA ILE A 229 -24.55 0.61 16.47
C ILE A 229 -23.96 2.00 16.20
N GLY A 230 -22.64 2.17 16.25
CA GLY A 230 -22.01 3.47 16.04
C GLY A 230 -20.53 3.51 16.36
N VAL A 231 -20.01 4.72 16.47
CA VAL A 231 -18.61 5.00 16.81
C VAL A 231 -18.50 6.16 17.78
N ARG A 232 -17.48 6.11 18.65
CA ARG A 232 -17.01 7.21 19.47
C ARG A 232 -15.72 7.78 18.83
N TYR A 233 -15.68 9.09 18.63
CA TYR A 233 -14.56 9.78 18.02
C TYR A 233 -14.32 11.14 18.67
N SER A 234 -13.10 11.68 18.56
CA SER A 234 -12.77 13.00 19.08
C SER A 234 -12.36 13.97 17.96
N VAL A 235 -12.78 15.23 18.12
CA VAL A 235 -12.39 16.36 17.26
C VAL A 235 -11.89 17.46 18.17
N ALA A 236 -10.65 17.90 18.00
CA ALA A 236 -10.00 18.93 18.83
C ALA A 236 -10.04 18.63 20.35
N GLY A 237 -10.11 17.35 20.75
CA GLY A 237 -10.24 16.91 22.13
C GLY A 237 -11.68 16.65 22.61
N ASP A 238 -12.69 17.16 21.92
CA ASP A 238 -14.10 16.92 22.23
C ASP A 238 -14.51 15.52 21.78
N VAL A 239 -14.96 14.70 22.70
CA VAL A 239 -15.49 13.36 22.41
C VAL A 239 -16.93 13.48 21.91
N ARG A 240 -17.22 12.78 20.82
CA ARG A 240 -18.50 12.74 20.13
C ARG A 240 -18.89 11.30 19.81
N GLU A 241 -20.19 11.07 19.65
CA GLU A 241 -20.71 9.81 19.15
C GLU A 241 -21.59 10.01 17.92
N ALA A 242 -21.50 9.05 16.99
CA ALA A 242 -22.36 8.96 15.83
C ALA A 242 -22.98 7.56 15.77
N GLN A 243 -24.28 7.48 15.46
CA GLN A 243 -25.00 6.23 15.30
C GLN A 243 -25.06 5.79 13.83
N ALA A 244 -24.92 4.49 13.60
CA ALA A 244 -25.08 3.84 12.31
C ALA A 244 -26.37 3.02 12.30
N ALA A 245 -27.35 3.44 11.50
CA ALA A 245 -28.60 2.71 11.36
C ALA A 245 -28.44 1.35 10.65
N ARG A 246 -27.40 1.24 9.78
CA ARG A 246 -27.12 0.01 9.03
C ARG A 246 -25.79 -0.60 9.42
N GLU A 247 -24.65 0.02 9.04
CA GLU A 247 -23.33 -0.56 9.30
C GLU A 247 -22.25 0.48 9.56
N VAL A 248 -21.25 0.07 10.33
CA VAL A 248 -19.95 0.71 10.44
C VAL A 248 -18.96 -0.07 9.57
N VAL A 249 -18.20 0.64 8.72
CA VAL A 249 -17.17 0.07 7.87
C VAL A 249 -15.81 0.61 8.33
N VAL A 250 -15.00 -0.23 8.95
CA VAL A 250 -13.64 0.11 9.38
C VAL A 250 -12.71 0.01 8.18
N SER A 251 -12.03 1.12 7.84
CA SER A 251 -11.08 1.26 6.72
C SER A 251 -9.83 2.02 7.16
N ALA A 252 -9.38 1.78 8.40
CA ALA A 252 -8.29 2.51 9.03
C ALA A 252 -6.88 1.98 8.66
N GLY A 253 -6.81 0.90 7.86
CA GLY A 253 -5.58 0.27 7.37
C GLY A 253 -5.03 -0.79 8.30
N ALA A 254 -4.00 -1.53 7.83
CA ALA A 254 -3.50 -2.74 8.48
C ALA A 254 -2.98 -2.55 9.93
N PHE A 255 -2.78 -1.34 10.41
CA PHE A 255 -2.38 -1.10 11.80
C PHE A 255 -3.53 -0.59 12.66
N ASN A 256 -4.30 0.37 12.13
CA ASN A 256 -5.33 1.01 12.94
C ASN A 256 -6.67 0.27 12.91
N SER A 257 -6.92 -0.60 11.93
CA SER A 257 -8.15 -1.42 11.92
C SER A 257 -8.14 -2.46 13.04
N PRO A 258 -7.09 -3.30 13.23
CA PRO A 258 -7.02 -4.17 14.40
C PRO A 258 -6.93 -3.38 15.70
N GLN A 259 -6.20 -2.26 15.75
CA GLN A 259 -6.15 -1.38 16.92
C GLN A 259 -7.55 -0.94 17.36
N LEU A 260 -8.39 -0.49 16.42
CA LEU A 260 -9.75 -0.05 16.74
C LEU A 260 -10.63 -1.20 17.23
N LEU A 261 -10.49 -2.40 16.66
CA LEU A 261 -11.21 -3.59 17.14
C LEU A 261 -10.82 -3.93 18.58
N GLU A 262 -9.51 -3.99 18.89
CA GLU A 262 -9.00 -4.28 20.23
C GLU A 262 -9.44 -3.20 21.26
N LEU A 263 -9.33 -1.91 20.94
CA LEU A 263 -9.81 -0.81 21.76
C LEU A 263 -11.33 -0.88 22.04
N SER A 264 -12.06 -1.59 21.19
CA SER A 264 -13.51 -1.81 21.32
C SER A 264 -13.87 -3.12 22.02
N GLY A 265 -12.89 -3.82 22.59
CA GLY A 265 -13.10 -5.09 23.29
C GLY A 265 -13.27 -6.30 22.36
N ILE A 266 -12.85 -6.20 21.09
CA ILE A 266 -12.89 -7.29 20.09
C ILE A 266 -11.46 -7.76 19.83
N GLY A 267 -11.10 -8.97 20.28
CA GLY A 267 -9.74 -9.49 20.13
C GLY A 267 -9.43 -10.65 21.07
N GLN A 268 -8.15 -10.77 21.44
CA GLN A 268 -7.66 -11.80 22.36
C GLN A 268 -8.03 -11.46 23.81
N PRO A 269 -8.80 -12.30 24.54
CA PRO A 269 -9.34 -11.97 25.86
C PRO A 269 -8.27 -11.62 26.91
N GLU A 270 -7.18 -12.39 26.97
CA GLU A 270 -6.12 -12.18 27.94
C GLU A 270 -5.42 -10.82 27.70
N ARG A 271 -5.08 -10.51 26.46
CA ARG A 271 -4.47 -9.22 26.09
C ARG A 271 -5.36 -8.03 26.45
N LEU A 272 -6.65 -8.11 26.17
CA LEU A 272 -7.62 -7.04 26.47
C LEU A 272 -7.74 -6.82 27.97
N ARG A 273 -7.88 -7.90 28.76
CA ARG A 273 -7.94 -7.80 30.23
C ARG A 273 -6.70 -7.20 30.85
N ASN A 274 -5.49 -7.58 30.34
CA ASN A 274 -4.21 -7.04 30.81
C ASN A 274 -4.07 -5.52 30.58
N LEU A 275 -4.84 -4.97 29.64
CA LEU A 275 -4.88 -3.53 29.36
C LEU A 275 -6.11 -2.84 29.99
N GLY A 276 -6.88 -3.55 30.83
CA GLY A 276 -8.10 -3.01 31.48
C GLY A 276 -9.27 -2.82 30.52
N ILE A 277 -9.28 -3.50 29.36
CA ILE A 277 -10.37 -3.42 28.38
C ILE A 277 -11.34 -4.58 28.60
N GLU A 278 -12.62 -4.25 28.70
CA GLU A 278 -13.70 -5.24 28.79
C GLU A 278 -13.77 -6.08 27.51
N VAL A 279 -13.77 -7.41 27.64
CA VAL A 279 -13.92 -8.33 26.51
C VAL A 279 -15.37 -8.37 26.06
N ARG A 280 -15.65 -7.73 24.94
CA ARG A 280 -16.97 -7.73 24.29
C ARG A 280 -17.15 -8.90 23.34
N HIS A 281 -16.06 -9.28 22.64
CA HIS A 281 -16.08 -10.40 21.70
C HIS A 281 -14.70 -11.01 21.54
N GLU A 282 -14.60 -12.31 21.81
CA GLU A 282 -13.38 -13.07 21.57
C GLU A 282 -13.22 -13.30 20.07
N LEU A 283 -12.11 -12.81 19.51
CA LEU A 283 -11.75 -12.94 18.09
C LEU A 283 -10.22 -12.97 17.98
N PRO A 284 -9.58 -14.14 18.19
CA PRO A 284 -8.14 -14.26 18.41
C PRO A 284 -7.28 -13.83 17.22
N GLY A 285 -7.83 -13.81 16.01
CA GLY A 285 -7.12 -13.38 14.80
C GLY A 285 -6.92 -11.87 14.65
N VAL A 286 -7.55 -11.05 15.51
CA VAL A 286 -7.36 -9.59 15.44
C VAL A 286 -5.91 -9.23 15.75
N GLY A 287 -5.27 -8.51 14.84
CA GLY A 287 -3.88 -8.11 14.93
C GLY A 287 -2.86 -9.14 14.44
N GLU A 288 -3.27 -10.39 14.23
CA GLU A 288 -2.40 -11.48 13.79
C GLU A 288 -2.20 -11.51 12.26
N ASN A 289 -1.27 -12.35 11.77
CA ASN A 289 -0.99 -12.55 10.34
C ASN A 289 -0.52 -11.27 9.61
N LEU A 290 0.14 -10.34 10.30
CA LEU A 290 0.79 -9.20 9.64
C LEU A 290 1.80 -9.71 8.61
N ARG A 291 1.72 -9.21 7.38
CA ARG A 291 2.68 -9.47 6.31
C ARG A 291 3.11 -8.18 5.65
N ASP A 292 4.36 -8.12 5.24
CA ASP A 292 4.90 -7.02 4.43
C ASP A 292 6.09 -7.52 3.61
N HIS A 293 6.48 -6.81 2.57
CA HIS A 293 7.70 -7.09 1.81
C HIS A 293 8.92 -6.52 2.54
N TYR A 294 9.94 -7.34 2.76
CA TYR A 294 11.23 -6.92 3.28
C TYR A 294 12.21 -6.70 2.14
N VAL A 295 12.86 -5.54 2.10
CA VAL A 295 13.58 -5.08 0.92
C VAL A 295 15.00 -4.62 1.23
N PRO A 296 16.03 -5.35 0.80
CA PRO A 296 17.38 -4.84 0.69
C PRO A 296 17.48 -3.80 -0.43
N ARG A 297 18.29 -2.77 -0.21
CA ARG A 297 18.56 -1.69 -1.17
C ARG A 297 20.04 -1.70 -1.55
N THR A 298 20.38 -2.35 -2.66
CA THR A 298 21.74 -2.27 -3.20
C THR A 298 22.01 -0.86 -3.73
N ARG A 299 23.20 -0.35 -3.48
CA ARG A 299 23.59 1.02 -3.83
C ARG A 299 24.79 1.01 -4.77
N TRP A 300 24.72 1.82 -5.82
CA TRP A 300 25.68 1.85 -6.91
C TRP A 300 26.10 3.28 -7.22
N LEU A 301 27.40 3.55 -7.23
CA LEU A 301 27.93 4.78 -7.80
C LEU A 301 27.80 4.75 -9.33
N VAL A 302 27.68 5.93 -9.92
CA VAL A 302 27.61 6.15 -11.36
C VAL A 302 28.70 7.13 -11.74
N GLY A 303 29.67 6.69 -12.54
CA GLY A 303 30.80 7.51 -12.98
C GLY A 303 30.37 8.55 -14.02
N LYS A 304 29.45 8.19 -14.92
CA LYS A 304 28.92 9.11 -15.92
C LYS A 304 28.08 10.21 -15.27
N LYS A 305 28.49 11.46 -15.43
CA LYS A 305 27.83 12.63 -14.85
C LYS A 305 26.56 13.05 -15.61
N GLY A 306 25.65 13.76 -14.92
CA GLY A 306 24.47 14.38 -15.51
C GLY A 306 23.28 13.45 -15.74
N ILE A 307 23.39 12.16 -15.43
CA ILE A 307 22.35 11.15 -15.73
C ILE A 307 21.53 10.72 -14.51
N THR A 308 21.96 11.05 -13.28
CA THR A 308 21.25 10.70 -12.06
C THR A 308 20.46 11.87 -11.50
N PHE A 309 19.52 11.59 -10.60
CA PHE A 309 18.80 12.64 -9.86
C PHE A 309 19.70 13.36 -8.85
N ASN A 310 20.82 12.73 -8.43
CA ASN A 310 21.83 13.39 -7.62
C ASN A 310 22.47 14.56 -8.37
N ASP A 311 22.74 14.40 -9.65
CA ASP A 311 23.34 15.45 -10.50
C ASP A 311 22.35 16.58 -10.79
N ARG A 312 21.10 16.21 -11.15
CA ARG A 312 20.06 17.16 -11.57
C ARG A 312 19.33 17.83 -10.41
N GLY A 313 19.40 17.25 -9.21
CA GLY A 313 18.71 17.72 -8.02
C GLY A 313 19.45 18.79 -7.22
N ARG A 314 20.41 19.52 -7.82
CA ARG A 314 21.27 20.51 -7.16
C ARG A 314 21.54 21.74 -8.01
N GLY A 315 21.87 22.86 -7.32
CA GLY A 315 22.25 24.10 -7.95
C GLY A 315 21.33 24.51 -9.10
N PHE A 316 21.90 24.92 -10.21
CA PHE A 316 21.14 25.28 -11.42
C PHE A 316 20.30 24.15 -11.98
N GLY A 317 20.75 22.88 -11.85
CA GLY A 317 19.96 21.70 -12.25
C GLY A 317 18.63 21.61 -11.48
N LEU A 318 18.65 21.81 -10.17
CA LEU A 318 17.44 21.83 -9.37
C LEU A 318 16.52 23.00 -9.75
N ALA A 319 17.08 24.20 -9.92
CA ALA A 319 16.31 25.38 -10.36
C ALA A 319 15.61 25.11 -11.70
N HIS A 320 16.33 24.53 -12.67
CA HIS A 320 15.75 24.11 -13.94
C HIS A 320 14.61 23.08 -13.77
N GLN A 321 14.79 22.05 -12.93
CA GLN A 321 13.74 21.06 -12.67
C GLN A 321 12.51 21.68 -11.99
N VAL A 322 12.71 22.60 -11.06
CA VAL A 322 11.61 23.34 -10.40
C VAL A 322 10.85 24.18 -11.42
N LEU A 323 11.56 24.95 -12.25
CA LEU A 323 10.93 25.78 -13.28
C LEU A 323 10.18 24.93 -14.31
N ARG A 324 10.79 23.85 -14.78
CA ARG A 324 10.15 22.89 -15.69
C ARG A 324 8.88 22.29 -15.11
N TYR A 325 8.90 21.95 -13.82
CA TYR A 325 7.70 21.44 -13.15
C TYR A 325 6.65 22.54 -12.95
N ALA A 326 7.06 23.74 -12.56
CA ALA A 326 6.13 24.86 -12.34
C ALA A 326 5.37 25.24 -13.62
N LEU A 327 6.09 25.32 -14.77
CA LEU A 327 5.52 25.73 -16.05
C LEU A 327 4.82 24.59 -16.80
N PHE A 328 5.40 23.39 -16.81
CA PHE A 328 4.97 22.30 -17.70
C PHE A 328 4.50 21.05 -16.97
N ARG A 329 4.61 20.99 -15.64
CA ARG A 329 4.28 19.78 -14.83
C ARG A 329 5.06 18.53 -15.27
N GLN A 330 6.30 18.71 -15.73
CA GLN A 330 7.17 17.67 -16.26
C GLN A 330 8.50 17.60 -15.49
N GLY A 331 9.34 16.61 -15.87
CA GLY A 331 10.67 16.44 -15.32
C GLY A 331 10.71 15.62 -14.02
N MET A 332 11.83 15.70 -13.31
CA MET A 332 12.13 14.88 -12.14
C MET A 332 11.06 15.00 -11.03
N LEU A 333 10.46 16.18 -10.85
CA LEU A 333 9.46 16.40 -9.80
C LEU A 333 8.10 15.76 -10.11
N ALA A 334 7.84 15.46 -11.39
CA ALA A 334 6.62 14.81 -11.86
C ALA A 334 6.71 13.28 -11.91
N MET A 335 7.84 12.69 -11.53
CA MET A 335 8.08 11.25 -11.64
C MET A 335 7.76 10.50 -10.33
N THR A 336 7.48 9.21 -10.48
CA THR A 336 7.45 8.27 -9.34
C THR A 336 8.84 8.11 -8.74
N GLY A 337 8.90 7.71 -7.45
CA GLY A 337 10.18 7.46 -6.77
C GLY A 337 10.99 6.29 -7.35
N ALA A 338 10.35 5.39 -8.10
CA ALA A 338 11.01 4.23 -8.73
C ALA A 338 10.49 4.06 -10.17
N PRO A 339 11.11 4.73 -11.13
CA PRO A 339 10.59 4.80 -12.50
C PRO A 339 10.74 3.52 -13.32
N ILE A 340 11.62 2.61 -12.95
CA ILE A 340 11.80 1.31 -13.63
C ILE A 340 11.47 0.17 -12.67
N ARG A 341 10.94 -0.91 -13.24
CA ARG A 341 10.54 -2.11 -12.49
C ARG A 341 10.72 -3.37 -13.33
N ALA A 342 11.14 -4.45 -12.65
CA ALA A 342 11.15 -5.78 -13.24
C ALA A 342 10.44 -6.78 -12.32
N PHE A 343 9.83 -7.77 -12.94
CA PHE A 343 9.24 -8.93 -12.30
C PHE A 343 9.91 -10.17 -12.89
N VAL A 344 10.56 -10.95 -12.07
CA VAL A 344 11.41 -12.05 -12.51
C VAL A 344 11.16 -13.31 -11.70
N CYS A 345 11.42 -14.45 -12.29
CA CYS A 345 11.46 -15.72 -11.59
C CYS A 345 12.83 -15.87 -10.92
N SER A 346 12.84 -16.29 -9.65
CA SER A 346 14.09 -16.54 -8.90
C SER A 346 14.84 -17.76 -9.39
N ARG A 347 14.17 -18.65 -10.10
CA ARG A 347 14.70 -19.89 -10.70
C ARG A 347 13.91 -20.26 -11.95
N GLU A 348 14.50 -21.12 -12.78
CA GLU A 348 13.80 -21.73 -13.91
C GLU A 348 12.63 -22.62 -13.46
N GLY A 349 11.65 -22.80 -14.34
CA GLY A 349 10.49 -23.66 -14.12
C GLY A 349 9.37 -23.03 -13.28
N LEU A 350 9.49 -21.79 -12.82
CA LEU A 350 8.38 -21.09 -12.18
C LEU A 350 7.38 -20.55 -13.23
N GLU A 351 6.10 -20.80 -13.01
CA GLU A 351 5.03 -20.34 -13.91
C GLU A 351 4.86 -18.81 -13.89
N ALA A 352 5.19 -18.17 -12.77
CA ALA A 352 5.02 -16.75 -12.59
C ALA A 352 6.18 -16.14 -11.77
N PRO A 353 6.49 -14.85 -11.96
CA PRO A 353 7.47 -14.13 -11.17
C PRO A 353 7.20 -14.20 -9.67
N ASP A 354 8.25 -14.41 -8.91
CA ASP A 354 8.25 -14.43 -7.45
C ASP A 354 9.13 -13.34 -6.83
N LEU A 355 9.91 -12.61 -7.66
CA LEU A 355 10.73 -11.48 -7.27
C LEU A 355 10.34 -10.21 -8.01
N MET A 356 10.37 -9.09 -7.29
CA MET A 356 10.20 -7.76 -7.86
C MET A 356 11.45 -6.91 -7.59
N LEU A 357 11.94 -6.26 -8.66
CA LEU A 357 13.04 -5.31 -8.61
C LEU A 357 12.56 -3.91 -9.00
N GLY A 358 13.21 -2.87 -8.48
CA GLY A 358 12.91 -1.50 -8.88
C GLY A 358 14.13 -0.59 -8.73
N TRP A 359 14.25 0.38 -9.63
CA TRP A 359 15.37 1.31 -9.68
C TRP A 359 14.95 2.72 -9.29
N ILE A 360 15.74 3.31 -8.41
CA ILE A 360 15.66 4.72 -8.01
C ILE A 360 16.93 5.39 -8.54
N PRO A 361 16.87 6.31 -9.51
CA PRO A 361 18.06 6.93 -10.12
C PRO A 361 18.71 7.97 -9.19
N MET A 362 18.87 7.59 -7.92
CA MET A 362 19.37 8.45 -6.86
C MET A 362 20.00 7.63 -5.74
N LEU A 363 21.09 8.12 -5.19
CA LEU A 363 21.63 7.68 -3.91
C LEU A 363 21.17 8.59 -2.77
N THR A 364 20.91 7.98 -1.64
CA THR A 364 20.70 8.67 -0.38
C THR A 364 21.72 8.23 0.65
N GLU A 365 22.10 9.15 1.55
CA GLU A 365 22.96 8.91 2.69
C GLU A 365 22.17 9.03 3.99
N PRO A 366 22.48 8.23 5.02
CA PRO A 366 21.92 8.41 6.35
C PRO A 366 22.25 9.81 6.89
N SER A 367 21.31 10.43 7.59
CA SER A 367 21.58 11.63 8.37
C SER A 367 20.69 11.65 9.62
N PRO A 368 21.07 12.43 10.68
CA PRO A 368 20.26 12.55 11.90
C PRO A 368 18.83 13.03 11.68
N ARG A 369 18.59 13.72 10.55
CA ARG A 369 17.26 14.25 10.15
C ARG A 369 16.54 13.36 9.12
N GLY A 370 16.97 12.11 8.98
CA GLY A 370 16.49 11.18 7.96
C GLY A 370 17.38 11.16 6.71
N PRO A 371 17.10 10.28 5.72
CA PRO A 371 17.90 10.14 4.52
C PRO A 371 18.02 11.45 3.76
N ARG A 372 19.25 11.86 3.39
CA ARG A 372 19.53 13.02 2.52
C ARG A 372 20.03 12.55 1.16
N ILE A 373 19.85 13.37 0.14
CA ILE A 373 20.38 13.09 -1.21
C ILE A 373 21.92 13.15 -1.15
N SER A 374 22.57 12.05 -1.54
CA SER A 374 24.04 11.94 -1.59
C SER A 374 24.66 12.96 -2.55
N ARG A 375 25.87 13.44 -2.25
CA ARG A 375 26.66 14.28 -3.17
C ARG A 375 27.23 13.50 -4.33
N GLN A 376 27.38 12.21 -4.20
CA GLN A 376 27.86 11.32 -5.24
C GLN A 376 26.73 10.95 -6.20
N SER A 377 27.02 10.89 -7.50
CA SER A 377 26.09 10.39 -8.50
C SER A 377 25.90 8.89 -8.32
N GLY A 378 24.66 8.44 -8.36
CA GLY A 378 24.42 7.02 -8.21
C GLY A 378 22.95 6.64 -8.32
N LEU A 379 22.69 5.36 -8.11
CA LEU A 379 21.37 4.78 -8.12
C LEU A 379 21.21 3.76 -7.00
N THR A 380 19.97 3.54 -6.61
CA THR A 380 19.56 2.51 -5.67
C THR A 380 18.70 1.51 -6.41
N LEU A 381 19.03 0.22 -6.30
CA LEU A 381 18.19 -0.87 -6.75
C LEU A 381 17.67 -1.60 -5.52
N TYR A 382 16.37 -1.80 -5.46
CA TYR A 382 15.73 -2.60 -4.44
C TYR A 382 15.08 -3.83 -5.04
N ALA A 383 15.14 -4.95 -4.33
CA ALA A 383 14.60 -6.21 -4.78
C ALA A 383 14.00 -6.98 -3.60
N HIS A 384 12.87 -7.66 -3.78
CA HIS A 384 12.24 -8.41 -2.72
C HIS A 384 11.40 -9.59 -3.24
N ALA A 385 11.20 -10.58 -2.38
CA ALA A 385 10.21 -11.63 -2.56
C ALA A 385 8.80 -11.03 -2.67
N MET A 386 7.99 -11.51 -3.61
CA MET A 386 6.64 -10.98 -3.85
C MET A 386 5.61 -11.57 -2.91
N ARG A 387 5.81 -12.79 -2.44
CA ARG A 387 4.91 -13.55 -1.55
C ARG A 387 5.66 -14.07 -0.33
N PRO A 388 6.04 -13.20 0.63
CA PRO A 388 6.74 -13.65 1.82
C PRO A 388 5.85 -14.54 2.68
N GLU A 389 6.45 -15.56 3.29
CA GLU A 389 5.77 -16.48 4.21
C GLU A 389 5.82 -15.99 5.66
N SER A 390 6.84 -15.21 6.03
CA SER A 390 6.99 -14.63 7.36
C SER A 390 5.75 -13.87 7.79
N LYS A 391 5.33 -14.08 9.05
CA LYS A 391 4.13 -13.50 9.65
C LYS A 391 4.47 -12.84 10.97
N GLY A 392 3.93 -11.67 11.18
CA GLY A 392 4.00 -10.92 12.40
C GLY A 392 2.63 -10.57 12.97
N HIS A 393 2.59 -9.55 13.81
CA HIS A 393 1.37 -9.09 14.47
C HIS A 393 1.39 -7.59 14.77
N VAL A 394 0.21 -7.06 15.08
CA VAL A 394 -0.01 -5.66 15.50
C VAL A 394 -1.00 -5.65 16.65
N HIS A 395 -0.57 -5.14 17.80
CA HIS A 395 -1.45 -5.09 18.97
C HIS A 395 -1.36 -3.75 19.70
N ILE A 396 -2.44 -3.37 20.37
CA ILE A 396 -2.46 -2.19 21.24
C ILE A 396 -1.51 -2.36 22.42
N THR A 397 -0.96 -1.23 22.88
CA THR A 397 -0.06 -1.14 24.04
C THR A 397 -0.72 -0.44 25.24
N ALA A 398 -1.89 0.14 25.04
CA ALA A 398 -2.70 0.84 26.04
C ALA A 398 -4.15 0.98 25.55
N ALA A 399 -5.07 1.23 26.47
CA ALA A 399 -6.48 1.56 26.20
C ALA A 399 -6.67 3.02 25.72
N ASP A 400 -5.79 3.49 24.84
CA ASP A 400 -5.79 4.86 24.28
C ASP A 400 -5.49 4.83 22.77
N ALA A 401 -6.42 5.29 21.95
CA ALA A 401 -6.30 5.35 20.50
C ALA A 401 -5.16 6.25 19.98
N ARG A 402 -4.62 7.13 20.83
CA ARG A 402 -3.50 8.02 20.50
C ARG A 402 -2.14 7.32 20.66
N ARG A 403 -2.11 6.21 21.40
CA ARG A 403 -0.88 5.42 21.60
C ARG A 403 -0.62 4.56 20.36
N PRO A 404 0.60 4.59 19.78
CA PRO A 404 0.96 3.70 18.69
C PRO A 404 0.83 2.23 19.10
N PRO A 405 0.34 1.35 18.22
CA PRO A 405 0.38 -0.08 18.47
C PRO A 405 1.82 -0.62 18.40
N ALA A 406 2.07 -1.73 19.07
CA ALA A 406 3.27 -2.53 18.86
C ALA A 406 3.16 -3.22 17.50
N ILE A 407 4.17 -3.05 16.65
CA ILE A 407 4.23 -3.61 15.30
C ILE A 407 5.42 -4.54 15.20
N ASN A 408 5.18 -5.83 15.07
CA ASN A 408 6.20 -6.84 14.89
C ASN A 408 5.99 -7.51 13.53
N PHE A 409 6.96 -7.40 12.63
CA PHE A 409 6.86 -7.98 11.28
C PHE A 409 7.34 -9.42 11.22
N ASN A 410 8.26 -9.79 12.10
CA ASN A 410 8.90 -11.10 12.13
C ASN A 410 9.56 -11.47 10.77
N PHE A 411 10.17 -10.48 10.11
CA PHE A 411 10.82 -10.65 8.81
C PHE A 411 11.87 -11.76 8.85
N LEU A 412 12.02 -12.49 7.72
CA LEU A 412 13.00 -13.57 7.57
C LEU A 412 12.83 -14.72 8.57
N SER A 413 11.67 -14.86 9.21
CA SER A 413 11.38 -16.00 10.09
C SER A 413 11.15 -17.31 9.32
N SER A 414 10.88 -17.20 8.00
CA SER A 414 10.79 -18.33 7.06
C SER A 414 12.10 -18.46 6.29
N ALA A 415 12.66 -19.68 6.20
CA ALA A 415 13.87 -19.94 5.43
C ALA A 415 13.72 -19.60 3.93
N PRO A 416 12.58 -19.91 3.25
CA PRO A 416 12.35 -19.47 1.88
C PRO A 416 12.46 -17.95 1.67
N ASP A 417 12.02 -17.13 2.64
CA ASP A 417 12.13 -15.66 2.52
C ASP A 417 13.58 -15.19 2.54
N ALA A 418 14.41 -15.81 3.38
CA ALA A 418 15.83 -15.51 3.44
C ALA A 418 16.55 -15.89 2.13
N GLU A 419 16.29 -17.10 1.61
CA GLU A 419 16.85 -17.59 0.35
C GLU A 419 16.44 -16.69 -0.84
N LEU A 420 15.15 -16.39 -0.97
CA LEU A 420 14.64 -15.51 -2.04
C LEU A 420 15.23 -14.10 -1.96
N THR A 421 15.46 -13.59 -0.74
CA THR A 421 16.07 -12.27 -0.55
C THR A 421 17.53 -12.25 -1.03
N VAL A 422 18.31 -13.30 -0.74
CA VAL A 422 19.68 -13.44 -1.24
C VAL A 422 19.70 -13.56 -2.77
N ARG A 423 18.85 -14.40 -3.35
CA ARG A 423 18.69 -14.53 -4.81
C ARG A 423 18.35 -13.20 -5.47
N ALA A 424 17.47 -12.41 -4.86
CA ALA A 424 17.10 -11.09 -5.34
C ALA A 424 18.31 -10.13 -5.41
N VAL A 425 19.23 -10.17 -4.44
CA VAL A 425 20.47 -9.40 -4.46
C VAL A 425 21.41 -9.89 -5.57
N ARG A 426 21.53 -11.20 -5.79
CA ARG A 426 22.34 -11.77 -6.87
C ARG A 426 21.83 -11.39 -8.25
N ILE A 427 20.52 -11.45 -8.49
CA ILE A 427 19.91 -11.01 -9.77
C ILE A 427 20.11 -9.51 -9.97
N ALA A 428 19.99 -8.70 -8.92
CA ALA A 428 20.27 -7.28 -8.97
C ALA A 428 21.71 -7.00 -9.42
N ARG A 429 22.69 -7.74 -8.87
CA ARG A 429 24.11 -7.65 -9.29
C ARG A 429 24.30 -8.04 -10.75
N ALA A 430 23.71 -9.15 -11.20
CA ALA A 430 23.83 -9.60 -12.58
C ALA A 430 23.37 -8.52 -13.59
N ILE A 431 22.24 -7.85 -13.31
CA ILE A 431 21.75 -6.76 -14.15
C ILE A 431 22.72 -5.58 -14.13
N MET A 432 23.20 -5.19 -12.95
CA MET A 432 24.03 -3.99 -12.79
C MET A 432 25.45 -4.16 -13.31
N THR A 433 25.94 -5.39 -13.46
CA THR A 433 27.26 -5.70 -14.03
C THR A 433 27.20 -6.15 -15.50
N ALA A 434 26.01 -6.18 -16.10
CA ALA A 434 25.85 -6.55 -17.50
C ALA A 434 26.60 -5.56 -18.45
N PRO A 435 27.09 -6.01 -19.62
CA PRO A 435 27.88 -5.18 -20.55
C PRO A 435 27.22 -3.85 -20.92
N ALA A 436 25.91 -3.79 -21.04
CA ALA A 436 25.20 -2.55 -21.31
C ALA A 436 25.41 -1.45 -20.25
N MET A 437 25.81 -1.81 -19.03
CA MET A 437 26.10 -0.84 -17.95
C MET A 437 27.51 -0.28 -18.00
N THR A 438 28.42 -0.83 -18.82
CA THR A 438 29.82 -0.35 -18.95
C THR A 438 29.93 1.14 -19.24
N PRO A 439 29.13 1.74 -20.18
CA PRO A 439 29.19 3.19 -20.44
C PRO A 439 28.70 4.07 -19.28
N VAL A 440 27.99 3.48 -18.30
CA VAL A 440 27.49 4.19 -17.12
C VAL A 440 28.53 4.19 -16.00
N GLN A 441 29.55 3.28 -16.07
CA GLN A 441 30.62 3.14 -15.09
C GLN A 441 30.09 2.94 -13.68
N VAL A 442 29.32 1.87 -13.49
CA VAL A 442 28.73 1.55 -12.17
C VAL A 442 29.73 0.83 -11.27
N SER A 443 29.70 1.14 -9.98
CA SER A 443 30.42 0.39 -8.95
C SER A 443 29.55 0.18 -7.71
N GLU A 444 29.58 -1.03 -7.16
CA GLU A 444 28.75 -1.39 -6.02
C GLU A 444 29.30 -0.79 -4.71
N VAL A 445 28.44 -0.09 -3.97
CA VAL A 445 28.74 0.47 -2.64
C VAL A 445 28.13 -0.38 -1.54
N ALA A 446 26.92 -0.92 -1.77
CA ALA A 446 26.25 -1.77 -0.80
C ALA A 446 25.44 -2.87 -1.52
N PRO A 447 25.59 -4.11 -1.05
CA PRO A 447 26.35 -4.60 0.11
C PRO A 447 27.87 -4.46 0.01
N GLY A 448 28.44 -4.23 -1.18
CA GLY A 448 29.86 -4.21 -1.49
C GLY A 448 30.29 -5.49 -2.20
N ALA A 449 31.14 -5.37 -3.22
CA ALA A 449 31.56 -6.46 -4.10
C ALA A 449 32.29 -7.61 -3.37
N ASN A 450 32.81 -7.36 -2.17
CA ASN A 450 33.50 -8.33 -1.32
C ASN A 450 32.55 -9.28 -0.56
N ARG A 451 31.24 -9.01 -0.51
CA ARG A 451 30.24 -9.91 0.09
C ARG A 451 29.74 -10.88 -0.98
N ILE A 452 30.29 -12.10 -0.94
CA ILE A 452 30.11 -13.10 -2.02
C ILE A 452 29.20 -14.24 -1.58
N THR A 453 29.35 -14.72 -0.33
CA THR A 453 28.56 -15.86 0.18
C THR A 453 27.12 -15.45 0.50
N ASP A 454 26.23 -16.44 0.54
CA ASP A 454 24.83 -16.22 0.92
C ASP A 454 24.70 -15.70 2.35
N ASP A 455 25.52 -16.21 3.27
CA ASP A 455 25.55 -15.77 4.67
C ASP A 455 26.01 -14.32 4.81
N GLU A 456 27.04 -13.90 4.08
CA GLU A 456 27.51 -12.50 4.08
C GLU A 456 26.45 -11.53 3.53
N ILE A 457 25.73 -11.96 2.48
CA ILE A 457 24.63 -11.17 1.91
C ILE A 457 23.47 -11.11 2.90
N LEU A 458 23.09 -12.23 3.50
CA LEU A 458 21.98 -12.30 4.48
C LEU A 458 22.30 -11.50 5.74
N ASP A 459 23.54 -11.55 6.24
CA ASP A 459 23.96 -10.73 7.37
C ASP A 459 23.86 -9.23 7.06
N TRP A 460 24.27 -8.81 5.85
CA TRP A 460 24.05 -7.44 5.41
C TRP A 460 22.56 -7.10 5.30
N VAL A 461 21.73 -8.00 4.76
CA VAL A 461 20.28 -7.81 4.65
C VAL A 461 19.66 -7.54 6.02
N LYS A 462 19.98 -8.35 7.03
CA LYS A 462 19.51 -8.17 8.42
C LYS A 462 19.86 -6.79 8.98
N LYS A 463 21.02 -6.24 8.61
CA LYS A 463 21.53 -4.94 9.07
C LYS A 463 21.00 -3.74 8.27
N ALA A 464 20.60 -3.91 7.00
CA ALA A 464 20.38 -2.81 6.08
C ALA A 464 19.00 -2.75 5.43
N ALA A 465 18.27 -3.88 5.33
CA ALA A 465 16.99 -3.92 4.65
C ALA A 465 15.87 -3.19 5.43
N GLU A 466 14.81 -2.83 4.73
CA GLU A 466 13.68 -2.05 5.22
C GLU A 466 12.36 -2.70 4.80
N THR A 467 11.24 -2.23 5.34
CA THR A 467 9.90 -2.53 4.80
C THR A 467 9.67 -1.79 3.49
N THR A 468 8.82 -2.33 2.61
CA THR A 468 8.32 -1.58 1.44
C THR A 468 7.06 -0.78 1.75
N TYR A 469 6.61 -0.80 3.01
CA TYR A 469 5.42 -0.08 3.47
C TYR A 469 4.10 -0.64 2.90
N HIS A 470 4.02 -1.96 2.73
CA HIS A 470 2.86 -2.69 2.20
C HIS A 470 2.18 -3.62 3.23
N PRO A 471 2.01 -3.22 4.52
CA PRO A 471 1.45 -4.11 5.52
C PRO A 471 0.02 -4.52 5.18
N VAL A 472 -0.27 -5.82 5.41
CA VAL A 472 -1.57 -6.44 5.17
C VAL A 472 -1.86 -7.52 6.21
N GLY A 473 -3.08 -8.05 6.25
CA GLY A 473 -3.39 -9.35 6.83
C GLY A 473 -3.90 -9.35 8.26
N THR A 474 -3.84 -8.24 8.98
CA THR A 474 -4.09 -8.13 10.43
C THR A 474 -5.56 -8.24 10.86
N CYS A 475 -6.48 -8.33 9.90
CA CYS A 475 -7.90 -8.67 10.08
C CYS A 475 -8.31 -9.63 8.96
N LYS A 476 -7.51 -10.70 8.74
CA LYS A 476 -7.63 -11.54 7.55
C LYS A 476 -9.04 -12.08 7.33
N MET A 477 -9.45 -12.16 6.07
CA MET A 477 -10.68 -12.85 5.68
C MET A 477 -10.45 -14.36 5.61
N GLY A 478 -11.50 -15.11 5.91
CA GLY A 478 -11.49 -16.56 5.90
C GLY A 478 -12.66 -17.16 6.66
N SER A 479 -12.63 -18.49 6.80
CA SER A 479 -13.58 -19.29 7.60
C SER A 479 -12.88 -20.09 8.72
N ASP A 480 -11.56 -19.99 8.82
CA ASP A 480 -10.77 -20.64 9.87
C ASP A 480 -10.86 -19.88 11.20
N PRO A 481 -10.50 -20.49 12.34
CA PRO A 481 -10.63 -19.88 13.67
C PRO A 481 -9.84 -18.57 13.85
N MET A 482 -8.82 -18.31 13.03
CA MET A 482 -8.04 -17.08 13.04
C MET A 482 -8.53 -16.05 12.01
N ALA A 483 -9.65 -16.29 11.33
CA ALA A 483 -10.26 -15.32 10.45
C ALA A 483 -11.01 -14.24 11.25
N VAL A 484 -10.81 -12.98 10.90
CA VAL A 484 -11.47 -11.84 11.53
C VAL A 484 -12.74 -11.46 10.79
N VAL A 485 -12.73 -11.58 9.46
CA VAL A 485 -13.89 -11.29 8.62
C VAL A 485 -14.19 -12.44 7.67
N ASP A 486 -15.44 -12.54 7.26
CA ASP A 486 -15.85 -13.47 6.21
C ASP A 486 -15.52 -12.94 4.80
N ALA A 487 -15.79 -13.73 3.76
CA ALA A 487 -15.57 -13.35 2.36
C ALA A 487 -16.43 -12.13 1.91
N GLN A 488 -17.43 -11.72 2.68
CA GLN A 488 -18.20 -10.50 2.51
C GLN A 488 -17.70 -9.34 3.37
N LEU A 489 -16.54 -9.52 4.03
CA LEU A 489 -15.88 -8.55 4.91
C LEU A 489 -16.64 -8.22 6.20
N ARG A 490 -17.62 -9.01 6.61
CA ARG A 490 -18.33 -8.86 7.88
C ARG A 490 -17.47 -9.42 9.00
N VAL A 491 -17.35 -8.70 10.10
CA VAL A 491 -16.64 -9.20 11.29
C VAL A 491 -17.40 -10.41 11.85
N HIS A 492 -16.70 -11.53 12.05
CA HIS A 492 -17.29 -12.74 12.59
C HIS A 492 -17.93 -12.46 13.95
N GLY A 493 -19.17 -12.91 14.15
CA GLY A 493 -19.91 -12.79 15.40
C GLY A 493 -20.42 -11.38 15.75
N ILE A 494 -20.16 -10.35 14.93
CA ILE A 494 -20.66 -8.98 15.17
C ILE A 494 -21.53 -8.52 14.00
N VAL A 495 -22.77 -8.18 14.28
CA VAL A 495 -23.71 -7.64 13.28
C VAL A 495 -23.46 -6.14 13.07
N GLY A 496 -23.61 -5.65 11.85
CA GLY A 496 -23.49 -4.22 11.53
C GLY A 496 -22.04 -3.70 11.48
N LEU A 497 -21.03 -4.58 11.42
CA LEU A 497 -19.63 -4.22 11.39
C LEU A 497 -18.91 -4.93 10.24
N ARG A 498 -18.12 -4.16 9.46
CA ARG A 498 -17.20 -4.69 8.45
C ARG A 498 -15.81 -4.09 8.62
N VAL A 499 -14.81 -4.82 8.13
CA VAL A 499 -13.47 -4.27 7.86
C VAL A 499 -13.24 -4.30 6.35
N ALA A 500 -12.84 -3.17 5.80
CA ALA A 500 -12.67 -3.01 4.35
C ALA A 500 -11.41 -2.18 4.04
N ASP A 501 -10.24 -2.78 4.21
CA ASP A 501 -8.93 -2.25 3.84
C ASP A 501 -7.92 -3.40 3.67
N ALA A 502 -6.61 -3.11 3.62
CA ALA A 502 -5.59 -4.13 3.41
C ALA A 502 -5.46 -5.15 4.54
N SER A 503 -5.98 -4.85 5.72
CA SER A 503 -5.94 -5.78 6.85
C SER A 503 -6.69 -7.09 6.57
N ILE A 504 -7.65 -7.09 5.64
CA ILE A 504 -8.46 -8.29 5.33
C ILE A 504 -7.73 -9.34 4.46
N MET A 505 -6.62 -8.99 3.84
CA MET A 505 -5.93 -9.86 2.89
C MET A 505 -5.38 -11.11 3.60
N PRO A 506 -5.74 -12.35 3.19
CA PRO A 506 -5.23 -13.57 3.84
C PRO A 506 -3.73 -13.76 3.62
N THR A 507 -3.27 -13.39 2.42
CA THR A 507 -1.87 -13.38 2.01
C THR A 507 -1.52 -12.05 1.33
N LEU A 508 -0.24 -11.68 1.36
CA LEU A 508 0.23 -10.52 0.62
C LEU A 508 0.22 -10.80 -0.88
N THR A 509 -0.33 -9.89 -1.67
CA THR A 509 -0.33 -10.01 -3.13
C THR A 509 1.04 -9.69 -3.72
N SER A 510 1.34 -10.27 -4.87
CA SER A 510 2.56 -10.00 -5.66
C SER A 510 2.65 -8.56 -6.16
N GLY A 511 1.53 -7.84 -6.20
CA GLY A 511 1.46 -6.42 -6.50
C GLY A 511 1.77 -5.53 -5.30
N ARG A 512 1.69 -4.21 -5.50
CA ARG A 512 1.74 -3.26 -4.41
C ARG A 512 0.38 -3.18 -3.71
N SER A 513 0.38 -3.23 -2.40
CA SER A 513 -0.84 -3.11 -1.61
C SER A 513 -1.66 -1.84 -1.94
N ALA A 514 -1.02 -0.75 -2.41
CA ALA A 514 -1.74 0.47 -2.80
C ALA A 514 -2.69 0.26 -4.00
N ALA A 515 -2.34 -0.55 -5.00
CA ALA A 515 -3.27 -0.93 -6.07
C ALA A 515 -4.34 -1.88 -5.55
N SER A 516 -3.96 -2.80 -4.67
CA SER A 516 -4.86 -3.75 -4.04
C SER A 516 -5.75 -3.11 -2.96
N HIS A 517 -5.29 -2.05 -2.28
CA HIS A 517 -6.14 -1.25 -1.38
C HIS A 517 -7.31 -0.60 -2.09
N ASN A 518 -7.12 -0.20 -3.35
CA ASN A 518 -8.19 0.34 -4.16
C ASN A 518 -9.16 -0.75 -4.67
N LEU A 519 -8.75 -2.04 -4.61
CA LEU A 519 -9.60 -3.18 -4.90
C LEU A 519 -10.67 -3.46 -3.87
N LEU A 520 -10.46 -3.02 -2.67
CA LEU A 520 -11.49 -3.15 -1.62
C LEU A 520 -12.78 -2.41 -1.97
N LYS A 521 -12.81 -2.20 -3.24
CA LYS A 521 -13.64 -2.17 -4.04
C LYS A 521 -14.71 -2.20 -4.25
N PRO A 522 -15.65 -2.16 -4.57
CA PRO A 522 -16.83 -2.67 -3.95
C PRO A 522 -16.59 -4.17 -3.82
N CYS A 523 -16.49 -4.69 -2.62
CA CYS A 523 -16.88 -6.05 -2.35
C CYS A 523 -18.14 -6.36 -3.18
N PRO A 524 -18.24 -7.48 -3.90
CA PRO A 524 -19.45 -7.81 -4.65
C PRO A 524 -20.73 -7.68 -3.84
N SER A 525 -20.65 -7.86 -2.52
CA SER A 525 -21.75 -7.61 -1.59
C SER A 525 -22.08 -6.12 -1.41
N LEU A 526 -21.11 -5.21 -1.40
CA LEU A 526 -21.35 -3.76 -1.36
C LEU A 526 -21.84 -3.21 -2.71
N ALA A 527 -21.44 -3.83 -3.83
CA ALA A 527 -21.93 -3.47 -5.17
C ALA A 527 -23.35 -3.99 -5.46
N ARG A 528 -23.73 -5.14 -4.88
CA ARG A 528 -25.10 -5.69 -5.00
C ARG A 528 -26.10 -4.95 -4.12
N TRP A 529 -25.64 -4.16 -3.18
CA TRP A 529 -26.50 -3.45 -2.24
C TRP A 529 -27.30 -2.32 -2.85
N SER A 530 -26.80 -1.70 -3.90
CA SER A 530 -27.58 -0.70 -4.66
C SER A 530 -28.63 -1.32 -5.59
N GLY A 531 -28.60 -2.65 -5.83
CA GLY A 531 -29.45 -3.34 -6.81
C GLY A 531 -30.55 -4.27 -6.23
N SER A 532 -30.44 -4.73 -4.98
CA SER A 532 -31.27 -5.84 -4.50
C SER A 532 -32.69 -5.50 -4.02
N ARG A 533 -33.11 -4.23 -4.05
CA ARG A 533 -34.50 -3.85 -3.74
C ARG A 533 -35.39 -3.57 -4.95
N ARG A 534 -34.92 -3.73 -6.18
CA ARG A 534 -35.77 -3.53 -7.38
C ARG A 534 -36.64 -4.73 -7.76
N ARG A 535 -36.56 -5.89 -7.09
CA ARG A 535 -37.29 -7.12 -7.49
C ARG A 535 -38.39 -7.60 -6.53
N ARG A 536 -38.82 -6.81 -5.55
CA ARG A 536 -39.92 -7.23 -4.64
C ARG A 536 -41.12 -6.24 -4.56
N ARG A 537 -41.41 -5.52 -5.63
CA ARG A 537 -42.69 -4.81 -5.76
C ARG A 537 -43.19 -4.86 -7.20
N LYS A 538 -43.44 -6.05 -7.73
CA LYS A 538 -44.36 -6.33 -8.83
C LYS A 538 -44.70 -7.81 -8.79
N ALA A 539 -45.59 -8.18 -7.91
CA ALA A 539 -46.47 -9.34 -8.00
C ALA A 539 -47.43 -9.25 -6.79
N GLU A 540 -48.57 -8.71 -7.07
CA GLU A 540 -49.87 -9.13 -6.57
C GLU A 540 -50.93 -8.10 -7.03
N PRO A 541 -52.14 -8.63 -7.29
CA PRO A 541 -52.86 -8.44 -8.54
C PRO A 541 -53.65 -7.14 -8.61
#